data_42d40b25c4ea2195508970b693f71c03
#
_entry.id   42d40b25c4ea2195508970b693f71c03
#
_cell.length_a   1.000
_cell.length_b   1.000
_cell.length_c   1.000
_cell.angle_alpha   90.00
_cell.angle_beta   90.00
_cell.angle_gamma   90.00
#
_symmetry.space_group_name_H-M   'P 1'
#
loop_
_entity.id
_entity.type
_entity.pdbx_description
1 polymer ?
#
loop_
_entity_poly.entity_id
_entity_poly.type
_entity_poly.pdbx_seq_one_letter_code
_entity_poly.pdbx_strand_id
1 'polypeptide(L)'
;GCCQNLAGAHHTLAEFHQVMERLVRMEDSQYSYRNTLLATNSEGITAGIIVSYDGAQLKALRKRFIEEAKETFGIDYTGMDPETQEGELYIDSLAVPAAFRGKGIAKMLLKAVIEKGWEMGLPAVGLLVDKGNPKAERLYADMGFEYVNDAVWGGHSMKHLQYPLR
;
A
#
# COMPACT_ATOMS: atom_id res chain seq x y z
N GLY A 1 -3.22 -0.23 -15.80
CA GLY A 1 -2.53 -0.06 -14.53
C GLY A 1 -2.62 -1.32 -13.68
N CYS A 2 -1.99 -1.33 -12.52
CA CYS A 2 -1.92 -2.48 -11.60
C CYS A 2 -3.31 -3.11 -11.30
N CYS A 3 -4.31 -2.30 -11.02
CA CYS A 3 -5.68 -2.77 -10.73
C CYS A 3 -6.31 -3.57 -11.86
N GLN A 4 -6.07 -3.16 -13.11
CA GLN A 4 -6.59 -3.88 -14.28
C GLN A 4 -5.91 -5.25 -14.41
N ASN A 5 -4.62 -5.33 -14.12
CA ASN A 5 -3.87 -6.60 -14.16
C ASN A 5 -4.38 -7.57 -13.08
N LEU A 6 -4.70 -7.06 -11.89
CA LEU A 6 -5.24 -7.87 -10.79
C LEU A 6 -6.67 -8.37 -11.03
N ALA A 7 -7.48 -7.65 -11.81
CA ALA A 7 -8.81 -8.13 -12.21
C ALA A 7 -8.76 -9.19 -13.33
N GLY A 8 -7.64 -9.28 -14.05
CA GLY A 8 -7.50 -10.13 -15.22
C GLY A 8 -8.16 -9.57 -16.48
N ALA A 9 -7.93 -10.24 -17.62
CA ALA A 9 -8.33 -9.74 -18.94
C ALA A 9 -9.85 -9.72 -19.19
N HIS A 10 -10.62 -10.49 -18.42
CA HIS A 10 -12.06 -10.70 -18.64
C HIS A 10 -12.96 -9.91 -17.69
N HIS A 11 -12.37 -9.16 -16.75
CA HIS A 11 -13.10 -8.39 -15.74
C HIS A 11 -12.86 -6.89 -15.88
N THR A 12 -13.85 -6.11 -15.46
CA THR A 12 -13.83 -4.65 -15.58
C THR A 12 -13.19 -4.00 -14.34
N LEU A 13 -12.75 -2.76 -14.50
CA LEU A 13 -12.29 -1.95 -13.38
C LEU A 13 -13.41 -1.71 -12.34
N ALA A 14 -14.68 -1.66 -12.78
CA ALA A 14 -15.82 -1.53 -11.89
C ALA A 14 -16.00 -2.74 -10.96
N GLU A 15 -15.84 -3.96 -11.49
CA GLU A 15 -15.85 -5.18 -10.69
C GLU A 15 -14.71 -5.21 -9.68
N PHE A 16 -13.51 -4.79 -10.10
CA PHE A 16 -12.36 -4.64 -9.18
C PHE A 16 -12.66 -3.64 -8.05
N HIS A 17 -13.28 -2.50 -8.36
CA HIS A 17 -13.69 -1.52 -7.35
C HIS A 17 -14.66 -2.11 -6.33
N GLN A 18 -15.60 -2.95 -6.75
CA GLN A 18 -16.54 -3.61 -5.83
C GLN A 18 -15.81 -4.58 -4.89
N VAL A 19 -14.83 -5.34 -5.39
CA VAL A 19 -13.96 -6.18 -4.56
C VAL A 19 -13.21 -5.34 -3.54
N MET A 20 -12.59 -4.26 -3.98
CA MET A 20 -11.86 -3.35 -3.08
C MET A 20 -12.76 -2.72 -2.03
N GLU A 21 -13.99 -2.33 -2.38
CA GLU A 21 -14.94 -1.78 -1.43
C GLU A 21 -15.29 -2.80 -0.32
N ARG A 22 -15.50 -4.08 -0.67
CA ARG A 22 -15.70 -5.14 0.32
C ARG A 22 -14.48 -5.31 1.23
N LEU A 23 -13.27 -5.38 0.65
CA LEU A 23 -12.02 -5.53 1.39
C LEU A 23 -11.77 -4.37 2.37
N VAL A 24 -12.07 -3.14 1.96
CA VAL A 24 -11.93 -1.96 2.82
C VAL A 24 -12.87 -2.02 4.02
N ARG A 25 -14.07 -2.57 3.87
CA ARG A 25 -15.05 -2.72 4.96
C ARG A 25 -14.71 -3.85 5.94
N MET A 26 -13.86 -4.79 5.58
CA MET A 26 -13.41 -5.88 6.46
C MET A 26 -12.38 -5.36 7.47
N GLU A 27 -12.36 -5.95 8.66
CA GLU A 27 -11.38 -5.60 9.70
C GLU A 27 -10.04 -6.33 9.55
N ASP A 28 -10.06 -7.48 8.90
CA ASP A 28 -8.95 -8.43 8.76
C ASP A 28 -8.41 -8.56 7.32
N SER A 29 -8.63 -7.55 6.49
CA SER A 29 -8.07 -7.40 5.15
C SER A 29 -6.82 -6.51 5.17
N GLN A 30 -5.86 -6.74 4.26
CA GLN A 30 -4.74 -5.82 4.09
C GLN A 30 -5.19 -4.39 3.73
N TYR A 31 -6.30 -4.26 3.01
CA TYR A 31 -6.91 -2.99 2.61
C TYR A 31 -7.95 -2.45 3.59
N SER A 32 -8.09 -3.07 4.76
CA SER A 32 -9.04 -2.66 5.80
C SER A 32 -8.98 -1.16 6.09
N TYR A 33 -10.14 -0.56 6.38
CA TYR A 33 -10.22 0.80 6.90
C TYR A 33 -9.37 1.00 8.16
N ARG A 34 -9.13 -0.06 8.96
CA ARG A 34 -8.25 -0.03 10.14
C ARG A 34 -6.79 0.19 9.80
N ASN A 35 -6.38 -0.17 8.59
CA ASN A 35 -5.03 0.00 8.08
C ASN A 35 -4.85 1.32 7.31
N THR A 36 -5.91 2.14 7.19
CA THR A 36 -5.97 3.31 6.34
C THR A 36 -5.99 4.60 7.14
N LEU A 37 -5.08 5.54 6.82
CA LEU A 37 -5.15 6.93 7.25
C LEU A 37 -5.66 7.80 6.11
N LEU A 38 -6.51 8.75 6.43
CA LEU A 38 -7.09 9.70 5.50
C LEU A 38 -6.55 11.11 5.80
N ALA A 39 -6.14 11.82 4.75
CA ALA A 39 -5.99 13.26 4.80
C ALA A 39 -7.27 13.91 4.30
N THR A 40 -7.88 14.78 5.08
CA THR A 40 -9.09 15.53 4.71
C THR A 40 -8.80 17.03 4.67
N ASN A 41 -9.49 17.75 3.78
CA ASN A 41 -9.45 19.21 3.79
C ASN A 41 -10.42 19.78 4.85
N SER A 42 -10.49 21.11 4.96
CA SER A 42 -11.38 21.82 5.90
C SER A 42 -12.88 21.58 5.66
N GLU A 43 -13.24 21.10 4.48
CA GLU A 43 -14.62 20.78 4.09
C GLU A 43 -14.95 19.29 4.30
N GLY A 44 -14.01 18.52 4.88
CA GLY A 44 -14.17 17.06 5.10
C GLY A 44 -13.97 16.21 3.84
N ILE A 45 -13.50 16.79 2.74
CA ILE A 45 -13.24 16.05 1.49
C ILE A 45 -11.91 15.32 1.62
N THR A 46 -11.89 14.04 1.22
CA THR A 46 -10.66 13.22 1.22
C THR A 46 -9.67 13.75 0.19
N ALA A 47 -8.53 14.23 0.67
CA ALA A 47 -7.43 14.78 -0.12
C ALA A 47 -6.29 13.77 -0.37
N GLY A 48 -6.30 12.64 0.32
CA GLY A 48 -5.34 11.56 0.13
C GLY A 48 -5.55 10.41 1.10
N ILE A 49 -4.99 9.27 0.77
CA ILE A 49 -5.03 8.06 1.61
C ILE A 49 -3.66 7.41 1.67
N ILE A 50 -3.39 6.71 2.77
CA ILE A 50 -2.25 5.81 2.91
C ILE A 50 -2.69 4.55 3.65
N VAL A 51 -2.33 3.38 3.12
CA VAL A 51 -2.61 2.07 3.70
C VAL A 51 -1.32 1.49 4.22
N SER A 52 -1.30 1.09 5.49
CA SER A 52 -0.12 0.51 6.13
C SER A 52 -0.49 -0.52 7.20
N TYR A 53 0.27 -1.59 7.27
CA TYR A 53 0.09 -2.67 8.25
C TYR A 53 1.44 -3.28 8.64
N ASP A 54 1.48 -3.96 9.77
CA ASP A 54 2.66 -4.72 10.21
C ASP A 54 3.00 -5.78 9.15
N GLY A 55 4.20 -5.70 8.60
CA GLY A 55 4.67 -6.59 7.53
C GLY A 55 4.64 -8.06 7.89
N ALA A 56 4.79 -8.40 9.17
CA ALA A 56 4.66 -9.76 9.67
C ALA A 56 3.25 -10.34 9.46
N GLN A 57 2.23 -9.50 9.32
CA GLN A 57 0.83 -9.91 9.18
C GLN A 57 0.37 -10.10 7.73
N LEU A 58 1.24 -9.85 6.74
CA LEU A 58 0.88 -9.91 5.32
C LEU A 58 0.09 -11.17 4.95
N LYS A 59 0.60 -12.35 5.35
CA LYS A 59 0.00 -13.63 4.97
C LYS A 59 -1.43 -13.78 5.50
N ALA A 60 -1.69 -13.35 6.72
CA ALA A 60 -3.01 -13.40 7.33
C ALA A 60 -3.97 -12.40 6.67
N LEU A 61 -3.51 -11.15 6.47
CA LEU A 61 -4.32 -10.06 5.90
C LEU A 61 -4.64 -10.28 4.41
N ARG A 62 -3.67 -10.83 3.64
CA ARG A 62 -3.84 -11.11 2.20
C ARG A 62 -4.85 -12.21 1.93
N LYS A 63 -5.13 -13.07 2.91
CA LYS A 63 -6.08 -14.16 2.76
C LYS A 63 -7.43 -13.67 2.24
N ARG A 64 -7.93 -12.53 2.73
CA ARG A 64 -9.20 -11.96 2.28
C ARG A 64 -9.17 -11.53 0.82
N PHE A 65 -8.08 -10.93 0.37
CA PHE A 65 -7.92 -10.57 -1.05
C PHE A 65 -7.91 -11.83 -1.94
N ILE A 66 -7.19 -12.88 -1.54
CA ILE A 66 -7.12 -14.14 -2.29
C ILE A 66 -8.51 -14.77 -2.40
N GLU A 67 -9.28 -14.82 -1.31
CA GLU A 67 -10.64 -15.35 -1.27
C GLU A 67 -11.58 -14.56 -2.19
N GLU A 68 -11.62 -13.24 -2.07
CA GLU A 68 -12.44 -12.36 -2.89
C GLU A 68 -12.07 -12.40 -4.38
N ALA A 69 -10.78 -12.43 -4.70
CA ALA A 69 -10.32 -12.53 -6.08
C ALA A 69 -10.68 -13.86 -6.71
N LYS A 70 -10.57 -14.96 -5.96
CA LYS A 70 -10.96 -16.28 -6.43
C LYS A 70 -12.46 -16.38 -6.66
N GLU A 71 -13.27 -15.86 -5.74
CA GLU A 71 -14.71 -15.87 -5.83
C GLU A 71 -15.23 -14.98 -6.98
N THR A 72 -14.68 -13.77 -7.10
CA THR A 72 -15.20 -12.79 -8.06
C THR A 72 -14.57 -12.93 -9.45
N PHE A 73 -13.28 -13.21 -9.53
CA PHE A 73 -12.54 -13.24 -10.81
C PHE A 73 -12.14 -14.65 -11.26
N GLY A 74 -12.29 -15.66 -10.39
CA GLY A 74 -11.82 -17.02 -10.66
C GLY A 74 -10.29 -17.15 -10.68
N ILE A 75 -9.56 -16.15 -10.17
CA ILE A 75 -8.09 -16.10 -10.18
C ILE A 75 -7.55 -16.53 -8.82
N ASP A 76 -6.62 -17.47 -8.83
CA ASP A 76 -5.92 -17.94 -7.63
C ASP A 76 -4.62 -17.17 -7.43
N TYR A 77 -4.58 -16.32 -6.41
CA TYR A 77 -3.43 -15.52 -6.01
C TYR A 77 -2.63 -16.10 -4.84
N THR A 78 -2.83 -17.38 -4.48
CA THR A 78 -2.09 -18.02 -3.36
C THR A 78 -0.57 -18.04 -3.56
N GLY A 79 -0.12 -18.02 -4.80
CA GLY A 79 1.31 -18.00 -5.18
C GLY A 79 1.92 -16.61 -5.38
N MET A 80 1.22 -15.53 -4.98
CA MET A 80 1.80 -14.18 -5.09
C MET A 80 3.07 -14.02 -4.27
N ASP A 81 4.04 -13.31 -4.83
CA ASP A 81 5.26 -12.93 -4.15
C ASP A 81 4.95 -12.15 -2.85
N PRO A 82 5.72 -12.38 -1.77
CA PRO A 82 5.63 -11.52 -0.60
C PRO A 82 6.17 -10.12 -0.92
N GLU A 83 5.40 -9.09 -0.55
CA GLU A 83 5.77 -7.68 -0.80
C GLU A 83 6.35 -7.00 0.45
N THR A 84 6.33 -7.68 1.59
CA THR A 84 6.80 -7.16 2.87
C THR A 84 7.39 -8.26 3.74
N GLN A 85 7.99 -7.87 4.85
CA GLN A 85 8.66 -8.74 5.80
C GLN A 85 8.38 -8.32 7.24
N GLU A 86 8.74 -9.17 8.19
CA GLU A 86 8.73 -8.84 9.61
C GLU A 86 9.72 -7.70 9.92
N GLY A 87 9.37 -6.86 10.90
CA GLY A 87 10.21 -5.77 11.38
C GLY A 87 9.95 -4.43 10.69
N GLU A 88 8.90 -4.32 9.89
CA GLU A 88 8.51 -3.04 9.29
C GLU A 88 7.00 -2.79 9.35
N LEU A 89 6.61 -1.53 9.53
CA LEU A 89 5.29 -1.05 9.17
C LEU A 89 5.29 -0.85 7.66
N TYR A 90 4.66 -1.76 6.93
CA TYR A 90 4.68 -1.75 5.47
C TYR A 90 3.63 -0.79 4.92
N ILE A 91 4.05 0.11 4.02
CA ILE A 91 3.17 0.98 3.25
C ILE A 91 2.79 0.26 1.96
N ASP A 92 1.55 -0.21 1.89
CA ASP A 92 1.00 -0.89 0.72
C ASP A 92 0.60 0.10 -0.38
N SER A 93 -0.09 1.17 0.01
CA SER A 93 -0.64 2.12 -0.95
C SER A 93 -0.58 3.55 -0.44
N LEU A 94 -0.23 4.48 -1.32
CA LEU A 94 -0.28 5.92 -1.11
C LEU A 94 -0.92 6.57 -2.33
N ALA A 95 -2.04 7.27 -2.15
CA ALA A 95 -2.74 7.91 -3.24
C ALA A 95 -3.18 9.35 -2.88
N VAL A 96 -2.92 10.27 -3.81
CA VAL A 96 -3.37 11.67 -3.74
C VAL A 96 -4.09 12.01 -5.04
N PRO A 97 -5.39 12.32 -5.00
CA PRO A 97 -6.16 12.73 -6.19
C PRO A 97 -5.51 13.91 -6.90
N ALA A 98 -5.64 13.98 -8.22
CA ALA A 98 -4.98 14.99 -9.05
C ALA A 98 -5.23 16.43 -8.56
N ALA A 99 -6.46 16.74 -8.14
CA ALA A 99 -6.85 18.06 -7.62
C ALA A 99 -6.11 18.50 -6.34
N PHE A 100 -5.53 17.54 -5.60
CA PHE A 100 -4.83 17.80 -4.33
C PHE A 100 -3.32 17.61 -4.42
N ARG A 101 -2.78 17.26 -5.59
CA ARG A 101 -1.33 17.09 -5.79
C ARG A 101 -0.58 18.41 -5.68
N GLY A 102 0.71 18.33 -5.35
CA GLY A 102 1.57 19.51 -5.21
C GLY A 102 1.37 20.32 -3.94
N LYS A 103 0.49 19.86 -3.01
CA LYS A 103 0.16 20.54 -1.76
C LYS A 103 0.79 19.90 -0.51
N GLY A 104 1.74 18.99 -0.68
CA GLY A 104 2.43 18.33 0.42
C GLY A 104 1.64 17.18 1.10
N ILE A 105 0.47 16.80 0.58
CA ILE A 105 -0.39 15.77 1.18
C ILE A 105 0.33 14.42 1.34
N ALA A 106 1.06 13.98 0.31
CA ALA A 106 1.81 12.73 0.37
C ALA A 106 2.85 12.75 1.49
N LYS A 107 3.60 13.86 1.63
CA LYS A 107 4.59 14.01 2.71
C LYS A 107 3.94 14.00 4.10
N MET A 108 2.76 14.62 4.23
CA MET A 108 2.01 14.63 5.48
C MET A 108 1.54 13.20 5.86
N LEU A 109 1.01 12.44 4.91
CA LEU A 109 0.59 11.05 5.12
C LEU A 109 1.78 10.14 5.48
N LEU A 110 2.92 10.31 4.81
CA LEU A 110 4.15 9.57 5.13
C LEU A 110 4.63 9.86 6.56
N LYS A 111 4.62 11.13 7.00
CA LYS A 111 4.95 11.50 8.38
C LYS A 111 4.04 10.81 9.39
N ALA A 112 2.73 10.80 9.14
CA ALA A 112 1.76 10.14 10.02
C ALA A 112 2.01 8.61 10.13
N VAL A 113 2.42 7.95 9.04
CA VAL A 113 2.78 6.53 9.08
C VAL A 113 4.11 6.30 9.80
N ILE A 114 5.08 7.19 9.66
CA ILE A 114 6.34 7.13 10.41
C ILE A 114 6.06 7.24 11.92
N GLU A 115 5.21 8.17 12.34
CA GLU A 115 4.76 8.30 13.73
C GLU A 115 4.04 7.04 14.23
N LYS A 116 3.11 6.50 13.42
CA LYS A 116 2.41 5.24 13.72
C LYS A 116 3.39 4.06 13.90
N GLY A 117 4.39 3.93 13.04
CA GLY A 117 5.41 2.89 13.17
C GLY A 117 6.22 3.01 14.46
N TRP A 118 6.54 4.25 14.84
CA TRP A 118 7.20 4.56 16.10
C TRP A 118 6.35 4.18 17.31
N GLU A 119 5.06 4.53 17.31
CA GLU A 119 4.10 4.18 18.37
C GLU A 119 3.91 2.66 18.50
N MET A 120 3.92 1.94 17.37
CA MET A 120 3.83 0.47 17.33
C MET A 120 5.12 -0.21 17.81
N GLY A 121 6.20 0.53 18.02
CA GLY A 121 7.48 -0.02 18.44
C GLY A 121 8.22 -0.82 17.38
N LEU A 122 7.88 -0.62 16.10
CA LEU A 122 8.54 -1.30 14.99
C LEU A 122 9.91 -0.68 14.68
N PRO A 123 10.88 -1.47 14.17
CA PRO A 123 12.21 -0.97 13.84
C PRO A 123 12.25 -0.02 12.66
N ALA A 124 11.34 -0.19 11.67
CA ALA A 124 11.33 0.56 10.43
C ALA A 124 9.93 0.75 9.86
N VAL A 125 9.80 1.69 8.94
CA VAL A 125 8.69 1.78 7.97
C VAL A 125 9.22 1.38 6.61
N GLY A 126 8.57 0.43 5.93
CA GLY A 126 9.03 -0.11 4.65
C GLY A 126 8.03 0.11 3.52
N LEU A 127 8.52 0.07 2.29
CA LEU A 127 7.69 0.08 1.08
C LEU A 127 8.42 -0.51 -0.12
N LEU A 128 7.67 -0.89 -1.14
CA LEU A 128 8.21 -1.18 -2.46
C LEU A 128 7.92 -0.03 -3.43
N VAL A 129 8.93 0.38 -4.19
CA VAL A 129 8.78 1.35 -5.28
C VAL A 129 9.22 0.73 -6.60
N ASP A 130 8.41 0.90 -7.65
CA ASP A 130 8.76 0.45 -9.00
C ASP A 130 9.99 1.21 -9.51
N LYS A 131 10.99 0.47 -10.05
CA LYS A 131 12.21 1.08 -10.63
C LYS A 131 11.90 2.03 -11.80
N GLY A 132 10.75 1.88 -12.44
CA GLY A 132 10.25 2.78 -13.47
C GLY A 132 9.60 4.06 -12.94
N ASN A 133 9.55 4.28 -11.61
CA ASN A 133 8.92 5.46 -11.00
C ASN A 133 9.90 6.36 -10.23
N PRO A 134 10.81 7.05 -10.93
CA PRO A 134 11.84 7.89 -10.28
C PRO A 134 11.26 9.06 -9.48
N LYS A 135 10.03 9.50 -9.82
CA LYS A 135 9.36 10.57 -9.08
C LYS A 135 8.95 10.12 -7.67
N ALA A 136 8.40 8.92 -7.56
CA ALA A 136 8.05 8.34 -6.27
C ALA A 136 9.31 8.03 -5.46
N GLU A 137 10.34 7.45 -6.09
CA GLU A 137 11.62 7.18 -5.44
C GLU A 137 12.23 8.45 -4.83
N ARG A 138 12.22 9.57 -5.57
CA ARG A 138 12.71 10.87 -5.07
C ARG A 138 11.88 11.35 -3.88
N LEU A 139 10.55 11.21 -3.92
CA LEU A 139 9.69 11.58 -2.78
C LEU A 139 10.10 10.83 -1.52
N TYR A 140 10.30 9.52 -1.62
CA TYR A 140 10.69 8.70 -0.48
C TYR A 140 12.11 9.03 0.03
N ALA A 141 13.06 9.22 -0.88
CA ALA A 141 14.41 9.65 -0.52
C ALA A 141 14.42 11.01 0.20
N ASP A 142 13.63 11.99 -0.29
CA ASP A 142 13.46 13.31 0.36
C ASP A 142 12.85 13.19 1.76
N MET A 143 12.11 12.11 2.05
CA MET A 143 11.54 11.83 3.37
C MET A 143 12.50 11.08 4.30
N GLY A 144 13.63 10.59 3.80
CA GLY A 144 14.63 9.86 4.56
C GLY A 144 14.52 8.33 4.44
N PHE A 145 13.77 7.82 3.46
CA PHE A 145 13.79 6.39 3.15
C PHE A 145 15.09 6.03 2.43
N GLU A 146 15.67 4.92 2.83
CA GLU A 146 16.93 4.39 2.33
C GLU A 146 16.71 3.09 1.57
N TYR A 147 17.53 2.85 0.54
CA TYR A 147 17.52 1.61 -0.23
C TYR A 147 18.03 0.44 0.61
N VAL A 148 17.29 -0.66 0.63
CA VAL A 148 17.66 -1.89 1.32
C VAL A 148 18.08 -2.96 0.34
N ASN A 149 17.21 -3.34 -0.58
CA ASN A 149 17.48 -4.36 -1.60
C ASN A 149 16.52 -4.24 -2.80
N ASP A 150 16.82 -5.02 -3.82
CA ASP A 150 15.90 -5.23 -4.94
C ASP A 150 14.85 -6.27 -4.58
N ALA A 151 13.65 -6.09 -5.10
CA ALA A 151 12.54 -7.03 -4.97
C ALA A 151 11.83 -7.22 -6.31
N VAL A 152 11.00 -8.24 -6.39
CA VAL A 152 10.09 -8.46 -7.51
C VAL A 152 8.69 -8.58 -6.95
N TRP A 153 7.75 -7.86 -7.54
CA TRP A 153 6.34 -7.99 -7.20
C TRP A 153 5.46 -7.87 -8.46
N GLY A 154 4.60 -8.87 -8.65
CA GLY A 154 3.72 -8.91 -9.81
C GLY A 154 4.44 -8.87 -11.16
N GLY A 155 5.67 -9.42 -11.26
CA GLY A 155 6.51 -9.39 -12.45
C GLY A 155 7.26 -8.07 -12.68
N HIS A 156 7.12 -7.09 -11.78
CA HIS A 156 7.83 -5.80 -11.86
C HIS A 156 9.08 -5.79 -10.98
N SER A 157 10.15 -5.17 -11.50
CA SER A 157 11.37 -4.90 -10.72
C SER A 157 11.13 -3.72 -9.78
N MET A 158 11.26 -3.98 -8.49
CA MET A 158 11.01 -3.04 -7.41
C MET A 158 12.31 -2.73 -6.65
N LYS A 159 12.33 -1.62 -5.93
CA LYS A 159 13.27 -1.34 -4.85
C LYS A 159 12.52 -1.41 -3.54
N HIS A 160 13.05 -2.14 -2.57
CA HIS A 160 12.62 -2.08 -1.19
C HIS A 160 13.34 -0.94 -0.50
N LEU A 161 12.57 -0.02 0.03
CA LEU A 161 13.06 1.14 0.78
C LEU A 161 12.57 1.05 2.22
N GLN A 162 13.40 1.46 3.18
CA GLN A 162 13.02 1.57 4.58
C GLN A 162 13.39 2.94 5.15
N TYR A 163 12.53 3.44 6.05
CA TYR A 163 12.82 4.54 6.95
C TYR A 163 13.16 3.94 8.32
N PRO A 164 14.41 4.04 8.82
CA PRO A 164 14.78 3.51 10.12
C PRO A 164 14.11 4.33 11.25
N LEU A 165 13.49 3.64 12.19
CA LEU A 165 12.85 4.25 13.36
C LEU A 165 13.74 4.15 14.61
N ARG A 166 14.71 3.21 14.63
CA ARG A 166 15.59 2.94 15.77
C ARG A 166 16.97 2.50 15.31
#